data_2ad06189b5cc2729564ab3a2e6f67c79
#
_entry.id   2ad06189b5cc2729564ab3a2e6f67c79
#
_cell.length_a   1.000
_cell.length_b   1.000
_cell.length_c   1.000
_cell.angle_alpha   90.00
_cell.angle_beta   90.00
_cell.angle_gamma   90.00
#
_symmetry.space_group_name_H-M   'P 1'
#
loop_
_entity.id
_entity.type
_entity.pdbx_description
1 polymer ?
#
loop_
_entity_poly.entity_id
_entity_poly.type
_entity_poly.pdbx_seq_one_letter_code
_entity_poly.pdbx_strand_id
1 'polypeptide(L)'
;MASKRSLFLVTLATIAISGALTEVKAYSSSYCGIGSRCEHQTLYCPSECPSSESNDPDAKVCRIDCYSPKCKAECKHRKPNCNSPGSACYDPRFIGGDGIVFYFHGKVNEHFALISDSNLQINGRFIGHRPAGRSRDFTWIQSLGLLFNSHTFSLEATKSATWDREIDHLKFAYDGEEISLPGGGLSTWKSREEEIKVERTSGLNSVMVTIPGVVEILANVVPVTAEDDRIHGYNVPSDDCFAHLELQFRFAGLSDGVEGVLGRTYQPDFKNPAKPGVAMAVVGGEDKYKTSSLLAADCANCVFDSSNVVGNEKQMVTLDCSAKGLFHGNGIVCKK
;
A
#
# COMPACT_ATOMS: atom_id res chain seq x y z
N MET A 1 -35.57 87.37 -17.81
CA MET A 1 -36.25 86.39 -16.96
C MET A 1 -35.53 85.08 -17.13
N ALA A 2 -34.68 84.72 -16.20
CA ALA A 2 -33.84 83.49 -16.23
C ALA A 2 -34.32 82.58 -15.10
N SER A 3 -34.87 81.43 -15.47
CA SER A 3 -35.32 80.40 -14.52
C SER A 3 -34.11 79.51 -14.09
N LYS A 4 -33.83 79.54 -12.80
CA LYS A 4 -32.83 78.63 -12.17
C LYS A 4 -33.51 77.32 -11.92
N ARG A 5 -33.06 76.26 -12.62
CA ARG A 5 -33.38 74.87 -12.28
C ARG A 5 -32.33 74.33 -11.32
N SER A 6 -32.73 74.00 -10.13
CA SER A 6 -31.98 73.37 -9.08
C SER A 6 -31.91 71.87 -9.37
N LEU A 7 -30.65 71.35 -9.52
CA LEU A 7 -30.39 69.93 -9.75
C LEU A 7 -30.12 69.28 -8.40
N PHE A 8 -31.02 68.44 -7.90
CA PHE A 8 -30.79 67.64 -6.72
C PHE A 8 -29.98 66.41 -7.13
N LEU A 9 -28.73 66.32 -6.65
CA LEU A 9 -27.90 65.10 -6.72
C LEU A 9 -28.36 64.15 -5.60
N VAL A 10 -28.97 63.05 -6.00
CA VAL A 10 -29.21 61.93 -5.08
C VAL A 10 -27.99 61.03 -5.14
N THR A 11 -27.16 61.04 -4.11
CA THR A 11 -26.06 60.09 -3.93
C THR A 11 -26.64 58.80 -3.35
N LEU A 12 -26.72 57.76 -4.20
CA LEU A 12 -26.97 56.38 -3.74
C LEU A 12 -25.69 55.84 -3.09
N ALA A 13 -25.71 55.70 -1.77
CA ALA A 13 -24.70 54.94 -1.05
C ALA A 13 -24.98 53.44 -1.20
N THR A 14 -24.20 52.76 -2.03
CA THR A 14 -24.20 51.30 -2.09
C THR A 14 -23.42 50.74 -0.90
N ILE A 15 -24.16 50.21 0.08
CA ILE A 15 -23.58 49.42 1.19
C ILE A 15 -23.19 48.08 0.59
N ALA A 16 -21.91 47.85 0.36
CA ALA A 16 -21.33 46.55 0.06
C ALA A 16 -21.33 45.72 1.35
N ILE A 17 -22.32 44.84 1.50
CA ILE A 17 -22.29 43.81 2.53
C ILE A 17 -21.30 42.75 2.05
N SER A 18 -20.06 42.81 2.51
CA SER A 18 -19.07 41.72 2.38
C SER A 18 -19.48 40.59 3.33
N GLY A 19 -20.44 39.77 2.91
CA GLY A 19 -20.72 38.50 3.54
C GLY A 19 -19.50 37.58 3.32
N ALA A 20 -18.74 37.27 4.36
CA ALA A 20 -17.80 36.19 4.34
C ALA A 20 -18.60 34.90 4.10
N LEU A 21 -18.58 34.41 2.87
CA LEU A 21 -19.06 33.08 2.55
C LEU A 21 -18.13 32.10 3.28
N THR A 22 -18.56 31.64 4.45
CA THR A 22 -17.96 30.47 5.08
C THR A 22 -18.25 29.30 4.15
N GLU A 23 -17.22 28.81 3.43
CA GLU A 23 -17.30 27.54 2.69
C GLU A 23 -17.70 26.45 3.67
N VAL A 24 -18.94 26.00 3.59
CA VAL A 24 -19.40 24.83 4.31
C VAL A 24 -18.76 23.64 3.59
N LYS A 25 -17.65 23.13 4.13
CA LYS A 25 -17.04 21.89 3.64
C LYS A 25 -18.05 20.77 3.84
N ALA A 26 -18.60 20.26 2.73
CA ALA A 26 -19.45 19.08 2.76
C ALA A 26 -18.56 17.86 3.08
N TYR A 27 -18.86 17.17 4.17
CA TYR A 27 -18.19 15.91 4.53
C TYR A 27 -18.89 14.76 3.81
N SER A 28 -18.11 13.91 3.12
CA SER A 28 -18.65 12.66 2.58
C SER A 28 -19.09 11.74 3.72
N SER A 29 -20.19 11.04 3.51
CA SER A 29 -20.71 10.05 4.45
C SER A 29 -21.33 8.88 3.71
N SER A 30 -21.45 7.74 4.36
CA SER A 30 -22.17 6.58 3.85
C SER A 30 -23.01 5.95 4.95
N TYR A 31 -24.25 5.63 4.60
CA TYR A 31 -25.14 4.83 5.47
C TYR A 31 -24.85 3.34 5.28
N CYS A 32 -24.59 2.64 6.38
CA CYS A 32 -24.33 1.22 6.39
C CYS A 32 -25.64 0.44 6.53
N GLY A 33 -26.01 -0.27 5.46
CA GLY A 33 -27.26 -1.02 5.37
C GLY A 33 -27.28 -2.32 6.16
N ILE A 34 -28.43 -3.01 6.08
CA ILE A 34 -28.70 -4.30 6.71
C ILE A 34 -27.67 -5.34 6.24
N GLY A 35 -27.15 -6.15 7.15
CA GLY A 35 -26.16 -7.21 6.87
C GLY A 35 -24.72 -6.73 6.89
N SER A 36 -24.46 -5.44 7.06
CA SER A 36 -23.11 -4.94 7.33
C SER A 36 -22.79 -4.98 8.83
N ARG A 37 -21.50 -5.02 9.19
CA ARG A 37 -21.09 -5.02 10.62
C ARG A 37 -21.48 -3.72 11.34
N CYS A 38 -21.55 -2.61 10.60
CA CYS A 38 -21.91 -1.28 11.12
C CYS A 38 -23.36 -0.92 10.79
N GLU A 39 -24.24 -1.91 10.74
CA GLU A 39 -25.64 -1.80 10.37
C GLU A 39 -26.33 -0.63 11.08
N HIS A 40 -27.17 0.10 10.33
CA HIS A 40 -27.92 1.28 10.78
C HIS A 40 -27.07 2.49 11.23
N GLN A 41 -25.76 2.51 10.99
CA GLN A 41 -24.90 3.65 11.28
C GLN A 41 -24.61 4.45 10.01
N THR A 42 -24.57 5.79 10.15
CA THR A 42 -23.98 6.66 9.13
C THR A 42 -22.55 6.99 9.54
N LEU A 43 -21.59 6.59 8.69
CA LEU A 43 -20.18 6.88 8.91
C LEU A 43 -19.82 8.17 8.17
N TYR A 44 -19.22 9.11 8.87
CA TYR A 44 -18.81 10.40 8.34
C TYR A 44 -17.30 10.47 8.18
N CYS A 45 -16.85 11.09 7.11
CA CYS A 45 -15.44 11.35 6.86
C CYS A 45 -14.85 12.31 7.90
N PRO A 46 -13.64 12.04 8.40
CA PRO A 46 -12.90 12.95 9.28
C PRO A 46 -12.58 14.29 8.60
N SER A 47 -12.40 15.33 9.40
CA SER A 47 -12.07 16.68 8.92
C SER A 47 -10.74 16.77 8.18
N GLU A 48 -9.78 15.87 8.47
CA GLU A 48 -8.48 15.79 7.80
C GLU A 48 -8.57 15.17 6.40
N CYS A 49 -9.62 14.43 6.08
CA CYS A 49 -9.91 13.89 4.76
C CYS A 49 -11.42 13.92 4.50
N PRO A 50 -12.01 15.06 4.22
CA PRO A 50 -13.46 15.24 4.17
C PRO A 50 -14.15 14.55 2.99
N SER A 51 -13.37 14.05 2.00
CA SER A 51 -13.87 13.43 0.78
C SER A 51 -13.16 12.09 0.50
N SER A 52 -13.83 11.20 -0.20
CA SER A 52 -13.24 9.98 -0.78
C SER A 52 -12.37 10.28 -2.00
N GLU A 53 -12.43 11.50 -2.52
CA GLU A 53 -11.67 11.95 -3.68
C GLU A 53 -10.84 13.20 -3.33
N SER A 54 -9.69 13.34 -3.99
CA SER A 54 -8.85 14.53 -3.92
C SER A 54 -8.11 14.70 -5.24
N ASN A 55 -7.95 15.93 -5.69
CA ASN A 55 -7.14 16.26 -6.86
C ASN A 55 -5.63 16.17 -6.56
N ASP A 56 -5.25 16.23 -5.27
CA ASP A 56 -3.89 16.01 -4.82
C ASP A 56 -3.64 14.51 -4.68
N PRO A 57 -2.73 13.91 -5.47
CA PRO A 57 -2.43 12.49 -5.43
C PRO A 57 -1.80 12.04 -4.11
N ASP A 58 -1.17 12.95 -3.37
CA ASP A 58 -0.49 12.64 -2.11
C ASP A 58 -1.40 12.87 -0.90
N ALA A 59 -2.57 13.49 -1.09
CA ALA A 59 -3.54 13.71 -0.02
C ALA A 59 -4.15 12.39 0.46
N LYS A 60 -4.38 12.31 1.77
CA LYS A 60 -5.23 11.27 2.32
C LYS A 60 -6.66 11.47 1.86
N VAL A 61 -7.34 10.39 1.56
CA VAL A 61 -8.78 10.36 1.28
C VAL A 61 -9.53 9.56 2.33
N CYS A 62 -10.80 9.90 2.49
CA CYS A 62 -11.70 9.18 3.36
C CYS A 62 -12.06 7.81 2.79
N ARG A 63 -11.91 6.78 3.62
CA ARG A 63 -12.38 5.42 3.32
C ARG A 63 -13.46 5.05 4.31
N ILE A 64 -14.63 4.74 3.78
CA ILE A 64 -15.77 4.26 4.56
C ILE A 64 -15.94 2.78 4.26
N ASP A 65 -15.79 1.94 5.29
CA ASP A 65 -16.00 0.51 5.21
C ASP A 65 -17.05 0.10 6.26
N CYS A 66 -18.23 -0.25 5.79
CA CYS A 66 -19.35 -0.68 6.63
C CYS A 66 -19.12 -2.06 7.30
N TYR A 67 -18.10 -2.80 6.88
CA TYR A 67 -17.72 -4.07 7.47
C TYR A 67 -16.52 -3.94 8.42
N SER A 68 -15.97 -2.74 8.56
CA SER A 68 -14.87 -2.46 9.49
C SER A 68 -15.28 -2.79 10.93
N PRO A 69 -14.41 -3.46 11.72
CA PRO A 69 -14.68 -3.72 13.14
C PRO A 69 -14.80 -2.44 13.98
N LYS A 70 -14.26 -1.33 13.49
CA LYS A 70 -14.25 -0.05 14.20
C LYS A 70 -15.49 0.80 13.94
N CYS A 71 -16.26 0.52 12.89
CA CYS A 71 -17.39 1.32 12.42
C CYS A 71 -17.09 2.82 12.38
N LYS A 72 -15.94 3.18 11.82
CA LYS A 72 -15.47 4.57 11.65
C LYS A 72 -14.83 4.72 10.29
N ALA A 73 -15.06 5.86 9.65
CA ALA A 73 -14.31 6.23 8.47
C ALA A 73 -12.85 6.55 8.84
N GLU A 74 -11.92 6.18 7.96
CA GLU A 74 -10.48 6.36 8.17
C GLU A 74 -9.87 7.17 7.02
N CYS A 75 -8.89 8.03 7.35
CA CYS A 75 -8.09 8.72 6.34
C CYS A 75 -6.94 7.81 5.88
N LYS A 76 -6.93 7.43 4.60
CA LYS A 76 -5.89 6.59 4.02
C LYS A 76 -5.22 7.29 2.84
N HIS A 77 -3.91 7.08 2.67
CA HIS A 77 -3.20 7.50 1.46
C HIS A 77 -3.68 6.68 0.27
N ARG A 78 -3.69 7.30 -0.92
CA ARG A 78 -4.06 6.64 -2.18
C ARG A 78 -2.88 6.03 -2.91
N LYS A 79 -1.70 6.61 -2.73
CA LYS A 79 -0.44 6.19 -3.34
C LYS A 79 0.58 5.88 -2.27
N PRO A 80 1.60 5.10 -2.58
CA PRO A 80 2.73 4.88 -1.70
C PRO A 80 3.40 6.19 -1.29
N ASN A 81 3.71 6.34 -0.01
CA ASN A 81 4.58 7.40 0.45
C ASN A 81 6.03 6.91 0.39
N CYS A 82 6.74 7.26 -0.67
CA CYS A 82 8.12 6.86 -0.88
C CYS A 82 9.13 7.46 0.13
N ASN A 83 8.66 8.29 1.06
CA ASN A 83 9.46 8.89 2.13
C ASN A 83 9.09 8.38 3.53
N SER A 84 8.38 7.28 3.62
CA SER A 84 7.98 6.65 4.89
C SER A 84 8.56 5.24 5.03
N PRO A 85 8.77 4.74 6.27
CA PRO A 85 9.17 3.36 6.51
C PRO A 85 8.29 2.35 5.79
N GLY A 86 8.88 1.26 5.33
CA GLY A 86 8.22 0.23 4.55
C GLY A 86 8.05 0.57 3.07
N SER A 87 8.64 1.66 2.55
CA SER A 87 8.57 1.97 1.12
C SER A 87 9.67 1.30 0.31
N ALA A 88 9.33 0.99 -0.97
CA ALA A 88 10.24 0.53 -2.00
C ALA A 88 9.85 1.24 -3.31
N CYS A 89 10.61 2.25 -3.71
CA CYS A 89 10.30 3.13 -4.83
C CYS A 89 11.56 3.39 -5.67
N TYR A 90 11.36 3.93 -6.83
CA TYR A 90 12.45 4.35 -7.71
C TYR A 90 13.37 3.19 -8.16
N ASP A 91 14.66 3.35 -8.21
CA ASP A 91 15.78 2.50 -8.68
C ASP A 91 16.39 1.62 -7.55
N PRO A 92 15.84 0.49 -7.03
CA PRO A 92 14.81 0.59 -6.01
C PRO A 92 15.42 1.12 -4.70
N ARG A 93 14.90 2.21 -4.23
CA ARG A 93 15.21 2.83 -2.95
C ARG A 93 14.24 2.32 -1.90
N PHE A 94 14.76 1.73 -0.84
CA PHE A 94 14.00 1.23 0.30
C PHE A 94 14.12 2.16 1.50
N ILE A 95 13.07 2.24 2.32
CA ILE A 95 13.14 2.74 3.68
C ILE A 95 12.73 1.60 4.61
N GLY A 96 13.68 1.12 5.41
CA GLY A 96 13.48 0.01 6.32
C GLY A 96 12.46 0.29 7.42
N GLY A 97 12.07 -0.76 8.17
CA GLY A 97 11.30 -0.62 9.40
C GLY A 97 12.03 0.19 10.48
N ASP A 98 13.37 0.20 10.43
CA ASP A 98 14.27 1.02 11.24
C ASP A 98 14.34 2.51 10.80
N GLY A 99 13.63 2.88 9.73
CA GLY A 99 13.62 4.23 9.14
C GLY A 99 14.87 4.58 8.32
N ILE A 100 15.80 3.64 8.12
CA ILE A 100 17.03 3.88 7.37
C ILE A 100 16.81 3.67 5.87
N VAL A 101 17.29 4.63 5.07
CA VAL A 101 17.28 4.55 3.60
C VAL A 101 18.42 3.66 3.13
N PHE A 102 18.11 2.71 2.25
CA PHE A 102 19.09 1.88 1.58
C PHE A 102 18.65 1.53 0.15
N TYR A 103 19.58 1.02 -0.64
CA TYR A 103 19.34 0.57 -2.01
C TYR A 103 19.65 -0.93 -2.13
N PHE A 104 18.77 -1.62 -2.83
CA PHE A 104 19.01 -3.01 -3.21
C PHE A 104 18.62 -3.16 -4.69
N HIS A 105 19.62 -3.36 -5.54
CA HIS A 105 19.38 -3.36 -6.98
C HIS A 105 18.98 -4.73 -7.53
N GLY A 106 19.34 -5.82 -6.85
CA GLY A 106 19.12 -7.16 -7.36
C GLY A 106 19.77 -7.38 -8.73
N LYS A 107 19.08 -8.11 -9.59
CA LYS A 107 19.50 -8.37 -10.98
C LYS A 107 18.30 -8.35 -11.91
N VAL A 108 18.53 -7.96 -13.16
CA VAL A 108 17.51 -7.95 -14.22
C VAL A 108 16.91 -9.35 -14.39
N ASN A 109 15.58 -9.40 -14.44
CA ASN A 109 14.75 -10.60 -14.60
C ASN A 109 14.86 -11.65 -13.46
N GLU A 110 15.44 -11.28 -12.33
CA GLU A 110 15.55 -12.15 -11.15
C GLU A 110 14.47 -11.79 -10.11
N HIS A 111 14.25 -12.74 -9.18
CA HIS A 111 13.27 -12.62 -8.11
C HIS A 111 13.99 -12.64 -6.77
N PHE A 112 13.52 -11.81 -5.84
CA PHE A 112 14.12 -11.72 -4.51
C PHE A 112 13.02 -11.60 -3.45
N ALA A 113 13.20 -12.31 -2.33
CA ALA A 113 12.36 -12.20 -1.16
C ALA A 113 12.52 -10.80 -0.54
N LEU A 114 11.47 -10.00 -0.60
CA LEU A 114 11.40 -8.70 0.08
C LEU A 114 11.06 -8.90 1.56
N ILE A 115 10.13 -9.80 1.84
CA ILE A 115 9.70 -10.23 3.16
C ILE A 115 9.62 -11.76 3.15
N SER A 116 10.12 -12.38 4.18
CA SER A 116 9.94 -13.80 4.48
C SER A 116 9.69 -13.95 5.98
N ASP A 117 8.47 -14.30 6.34
CA ASP A 117 8.06 -14.59 7.70
C ASP A 117 7.36 -15.95 7.74
N SER A 118 7.11 -16.52 8.90
CA SER A 118 6.56 -17.86 9.06
C SER A 118 5.24 -18.08 8.30
N ASN A 119 4.41 -17.05 8.16
CA ASN A 119 3.08 -17.10 7.53
C ASN A 119 2.92 -16.15 6.34
N LEU A 120 3.99 -15.47 5.93
CA LEU A 120 3.97 -14.50 4.83
C LEU A 120 5.29 -14.50 4.07
N GLN A 121 5.22 -14.74 2.76
CA GLN A 121 6.32 -14.52 1.83
C GLN A 121 5.91 -13.46 0.82
N ILE A 122 6.74 -12.44 0.61
CA ILE A 122 6.57 -11.45 -0.45
C ILE A 122 7.85 -11.38 -1.27
N ASN A 123 7.75 -11.74 -2.54
CA ASN A 123 8.85 -11.65 -3.50
C ASN A 123 8.62 -10.50 -4.46
N GLY A 124 9.70 -9.87 -4.90
CA GLY A 124 9.71 -8.91 -6.00
C GLY A 124 10.44 -9.45 -7.22
N ARG A 125 9.86 -9.26 -8.42
CA ARG A 125 10.58 -9.43 -9.69
C ARG A 125 11.19 -8.11 -10.10
N PHE A 126 12.47 -8.14 -10.46
CA PHE A 126 13.21 -6.96 -10.88
C PHE A 126 13.37 -6.95 -12.41
N ILE A 127 12.95 -5.87 -13.05
CA ILE A 127 13.21 -5.61 -14.47
C ILE A 127 14.26 -4.51 -14.61
N GLY A 128 14.75 -4.30 -15.80
CA GLY A 128 15.70 -3.24 -16.10
C GLY A 128 16.71 -3.65 -17.16
N HIS A 129 17.86 -2.98 -17.16
CA HIS A 129 18.96 -3.32 -18.05
C HIS A 129 20.29 -2.78 -17.54
N ARG A 130 21.39 -3.15 -18.21
CA ARG A 130 22.72 -2.61 -17.96
C ARG A 130 23.20 -1.83 -19.16
N PRO A 131 23.22 -0.51 -19.13
CA PRO A 131 23.79 0.30 -20.20
C PRO A 131 25.29 0.02 -20.41
N ALA A 132 25.76 0.20 -21.62
CA ALA A 132 27.17 0.02 -21.94
C ALA A 132 28.06 0.88 -21.04
N GLY A 133 29.14 0.30 -20.52
CA GLY A 133 30.09 0.96 -19.62
C GLY A 133 29.65 1.07 -18.15
N ARG A 134 28.47 0.56 -17.78
CA ARG A 134 28.03 0.49 -16.38
C ARG A 134 28.44 -0.82 -15.71
N SER A 135 28.82 -0.76 -14.44
CA SER A 135 29.26 -1.92 -13.65
C SER A 135 28.10 -2.70 -13.03
N ARG A 136 26.89 -2.10 -12.93
CA ARG A 136 25.70 -2.70 -12.36
C ARG A 136 24.49 -2.57 -13.27
N ASP A 137 23.48 -3.38 -13.01
CA ASP A 137 22.17 -3.22 -13.60
C ASP A 137 21.47 -2.00 -13.00
N PHE A 138 20.67 -1.31 -13.79
CA PHE A 138 19.60 -0.44 -13.32
C PHE A 138 18.32 -1.26 -13.30
N THR A 139 17.62 -1.26 -12.18
CA THR A 139 16.49 -2.16 -11.99
C THR A 139 15.33 -1.46 -11.31
N TRP A 140 14.13 -2.02 -11.49
CA TRP A 140 12.88 -1.58 -10.90
C TRP A 140 12.04 -2.79 -10.54
N ILE A 141 11.19 -2.69 -9.50
CA ILE A 141 10.29 -3.78 -9.12
C ILE A 141 9.08 -3.77 -10.07
N GLN A 142 8.95 -4.80 -10.91
CA GLN A 142 7.83 -4.93 -11.83
C GLN A 142 6.64 -5.67 -11.23
N SER A 143 6.92 -6.73 -10.46
CA SER A 143 5.87 -7.61 -9.94
C SER A 143 6.12 -7.95 -8.48
N LEU A 144 5.03 -8.19 -7.75
CA LEU A 144 5.03 -8.82 -6.44
C LEU A 144 4.35 -10.19 -6.51
N GLY A 145 4.92 -11.17 -5.84
CA GLY A 145 4.29 -12.44 -5.52
C GLY A 145 4.15 -12.58 -4.02
N LEU A 146 2.95 -12.91 -3.56
CA LEU A 146 2.63 -13.13 -2.17
C LEU A 146 2.25 -14.60 -1.96
N LEU A 147 2.82 -15.22 -0.93
CA LEU A 147 2.40 -16.53 -0.43
C LEU A 147 1.95 -16.33 1.01
N PHE A 148 0.76 -16.75 1.34
CA PHE A 148 0.18 -16.61 2.67
C PHE A 148 -0.87 -17.70 2.87
N ASN A 149 -0.93 -18.24 4.05
CA ASN A 149 -1.75 -19.41 4.29
C ASN A 149 -1.44 -20.49 3.22
N SER A 150 -2.43 -21.05 2.55
CA SER A 150 -2.31 -21.97 1.42
C SER A 150 -2.49 -21.28 0.06
N HIS A 151 -2.48 -19.95 0.02
CA HIS A 151 -2.84 -19.15 -1.13
C HIS A 151 -1.65 -18.43 -1.74
N THR A 152 -1.79 -18.11 -3.01
CA THR A 152 -0.86 -17.28 -3.77
C THR A 152 -1.58 -16.10 -4.39
N PHE A 153 -0.92 -14.95 -4.41
CA PHE A 153 -1.40 -13.77 -5.10
C PHE A 153 -0.25 -13.12 -5.87
N SER A 154 -0.53 -12.60 -7.05
CA SER A 154 0.43 -11.80 -7.81
C SER A 154 -0.16 -10.48 -8.28
N LEU A 155 0.70 -9.47 -8.31
CA LEU A 155 0.46 -8.12 -8.80
C LEU A 155 1.59 -7.76 -9.73
N GLU A 156 1.28 -7.32 -10.96
CA GLU A 156 2.28 -7.04 -11.99
C GLU A 156 1.99 -5.73 -12.71
N ALA A 157 3.05 -4.94 -12.97
CA ALA A 157 3.03 -3.84 -13.93
C ALA A 157 3.32 -4.39 -15.32
N THR A 158 2.40 -4.19 -16.27
CA THR A 158 2.54 -4.70 -17.64
C THR A 158 3.57 -3.91 -18.43
N LYS A 159 4.41 -4.61 -19.22
CA LYS A 159 5.36 -3.98 -20.12
C LYS A 159 4.65 -3.06 -21.12
N SER A 160 5.18 -1.87 -21.35
CA SER A 160 4.71 -0.92 -22.37
C SER A 160 5.90 -0.20 -23.00
N ALA A 161 5.87 -0.01 -24.31
CA ALA A 161 6.89 0.77 -25.01
C ALA A 161 6.77 2.27 -24.68
N THR A 162 5.55 2.76 -24.58
CA THR A 162 5.23 4.15 -24.24
C THR A 162 4.26 4.20 -23.09
N TRP A 163 4.47 5.16 -22.19
CA TRP A 163 3.57 5.35 -21.07
C TRP A 163 2.31 6.09 -21.48
N ASP A 164 1.17 5.52 -21.12
CA ASP A 164 -0.13 6.19 -21.21
C ASP A 164 -0.85 6.03 -19.86
N ARG A 165 -1.05 7.12 -19.15
CA ARG A 165 -1.70 7.14 -17.84
C ARG A 165 -3.19 6.77 -17.89
N GLU A 166 -3.82 6.84 -19.09
CA GLU A 166 -5.23 6.49 -19.29
C GLU A 166 -5.41 4.98 -19.58
N ILE A 167 -4.30 4.22 -19.63
CA ILE A 167 -4.28 2.77 -19.73
C ILE A 167 -3.98 2.19 -18.34
N ASP A 168 -4.70 1.14 -17.99
CA ASP A 168 -4.42 0.38 -16.77
C ASP A 168 -3.31 -0.64 -17.03
N HIS A 169 -2.19 -0.45 -16.36
CA HIS A 169 -1.01 -1.31 -16.46
C HIS A 169 -0.94 -2.36 -15.35
N LEU A 170 -2.01 -2.55 -14.56
CA LEU A 170 -2.04 -3.53 -13.48
C LEU A 170 -2.67 -4.85 -13.93
N LYS A 171 -1.99 -5.96 -13.61
CA LYS A 171 -2.52 -7.31 -13.69
C LYS A 171 -2.46 -7.99 -12.34
N PHE A 172 -3.43 -8.86 -12.08
CA PHE A 172 -3.54 -9.60 -10.84
C PHE A 172 -3.88 -11.06 -11.10
N ALA A 173 -3.37 -11.95 -10.26
CA ALA A 173 -3.83 -13.33 -10.22
C ALA A 173 -3.92 -13.82 -8.76
N TYR A 174 -4.88 -14.69 -8.48
CA TYR A 174 -5.07 -15.35 -7.19
C TYR A 174 -5.18 -16.86 -7.42
N ASP A 175 -4.33 -17.63 -6.75
CA ASP A 175 -4.19 -19.07 -6.92
C ASP A 175 -4.05 -19.52 -8.38
N GLY A 176 -3.32 -18.72 -9.17
CA GLY A 176 -3.07 -18.95 -10.59
C GLY A 176 -4.19 -18.48 -11.54
N GLU A 177 -5.32 -18.03 -11.01
CA GLU A 177 -6.45 -17.52 -11.80
C GLU A 177 -6.36 -16.00 -11.94
N GLU A 178 -6.52 -15.48 -13.17
CA GLU A 178 -6.50 -14.02 -13.40
C GLU A 178 -7.72 -13.35 -12.76
N ILE A 179 -7.48 -12.26 -12.04
CA ILE A 179 -8.52 -11.44 -11.42
C ILE A 179 -8.80 -10.23 -12.29
N SER A 180 -10.06 -9.99 -12.61
CA SER A 180 -10.52 -8.74 -13.21
C SER A 180 -10.89 -7.73 -12.13
N LEU A 181 -10.21 -6.60 -12.10
CA LEU A 181 -10.52 -5.47 -11.25
C LEU A 181 -10.79 -4.24 -12.13
N PRO A 182 -12.07 -3.91 -12.42
CA PRO A 182 -12.41 -2.82 -13.33
C PRO A 182 -11.75 -1.50 -12.94
N GLY A 183 -11.29 -0.75 -13.95
CA GLY A 183 -10.85 0.64 -13.80
C GLY A 183 -12.02 1.60 -13.69
N GLY A 184 -11.72 2.89 -13.46
CA GLY A 184 -12.71 3.98 -13.53
C GLY A 184 -13.53 4.19 -12.27
N GLY A 185 -13.17 3.65 -11.12
CA GLY A 185 -13.86 3.82 -9.85
C GLY A 185 -13.05 3.21 -8.71
N LEU A 186 -13.60 3.27 -7.51
CA LEU A 186 -13.04 2.60 -6.33
C LEU A 186 -13.52 1.13 -6.29
N SER A 187 -13.23 0.38 -7.35
CA SER A 187 -13.62 -1.03 -7.43
C SER A 187 -12.84 -1.87 -6.42
N THR A 188 -13.47 -2.93 -5.97
CA THR A 188 -12.92 -3.85 -4.96
C THR A 188 -13.15 -5.28 -5.41
N TRP A 189 -12.12 -6.10 -5.25
CA TRP A 189 -12.19 -7.55 -5.34
C TRP A 189 -11.79 -8.18 -4.00
N LYS A 190 -12.41 -9.29 -3.64
CA LYS A 190 -12.08 -10.08 -2.45
C LYS A 190 -12.08 -11.57 -2.79
N SER A 191 -11.21 -12.35 -2.14
CA SER A 191 -11.33 -13.81 -2.16
C SER A 191 -12.63 -14.27 -1.47
N ARG A 192 -13.05 -15.50 -1.72
CA ARG A 192 -14.31 -16.03 -1.15
C ARG A 192 -14.29 -16.04 0.37
N GLU A 193 -13.17 -16.39 0.95
CA GLU A 193 -12.94 -16.46 2.40
C GLU A 193 -12.55 -15.11 3.01
N GLU A 194 -12.55 -14.04 2.19
CA GLU A 194 -12.10 -12.69 2.55
C GLU A 194 -10.67 -12.62 3.12
N GLU A 195 -9.82 -13.58 2.77
CA GLU A 195 -8.42 -13.65 3.23
C GLU A 195 -7.53 -12.59 2.56
N ILE A 196 -7.91 -12.14 1.37
CA ILE A 196 -7.26 -11.05 0.67
C ILE A 196 -8.29 -10.13 0.01
N LYS A 197 -8.01 -8.85 0.03
CA LYS A 197 -8.80 -7.79 -0.59
C LYS A 197 -7.92 -6.91 -1.46
N VAL A 198 -8.36 -6.62 -2.68
CA VAL A 198 -7.71 -5.68 -3.60
C VAL A 198 -8.67 -4.54 -3.90
N GLU A 199 -8.26 -3.31 -3.67
CA GLU A 199 -9.07 -2.11 -3.85
C GLU A 199 -8.35 -1.10 -4.73
N ARG A 200 -9.06 -0.54 -5.74
CA ARG A 200 -8.56 0.64 -6.44
C ARG A 200 -8.47 1.82 -5.49
N THR A 201 -7.33 2.48 -5.45
CA THR A 201 -7.13 3.71 -4.69
C THR A 201 -7.16 4.95 -5.56
N SER A 202 -7.11 4.77 -6.88
CA SER A 202 -7.44 5.75 -7.93
C SER A 202 -8.12 5.03 -9.09
N GLY A 203 -8.51 5.76 -10.15
CA GLY A 203 -9.19 5.17 -11.30
C GLY A 203 -8.41 4.06 -11.97
N LEU A 204 -7.10 4.27 -12.18
CA LEU A 204 -6.17 3.36 -12.85
C LEU A 204 -4.83 3.33 -12.11
N ASN A 205 -4.03 2.28 -12.36
CA ASN A 205 -2.61 2.19 -11.96
C ASN A 205 -2.30 2.27 -10.47
N SER A 206 -3.30 2.32 -9.58
CA SER A 206 -3.07 2.39 -8.13
C SER A 206 -4.05 1.50 -7.38
N VAL A 207 -3.52 0.68 -6.48
CA VAL A 207 -4.31 -0.25 -5.66
C VAL A 207 -3.78 -0.33 -4.24
N MET A 208 -4.64 -0.79 -3.35
CA MET A 208 -4.30 -1.29 -2.03
C MET A 208 -4.64 -2.77 -1.95
N VAL A 209 -3.66 -3.58 -1.63
CA VAL A 209 -3.83 -5.01 -1.33
C VAL A 209 -3.81 -5.16 0.18
N THR A 210 -4.79 -5.85 0.75
CA THR A 210 -4.90 -6.07 2.19
C THR A 210 -5.05 -7.56 2.47
N ILE A 211 -4.16 -8.11 3.28
CA ILE A 211 -4.33 -9.39 3.96
C ILE A 211 -4.68 -9.04 5.41
N PRO A 212 -5.94 -9.27 5.85
CA PRO A 212 -6.41 -8.80 7.15
C PRO A 212 -5.56 -9.31 8.31
N GLY A 213 -5.12 -8.38 9.17
CA GLY A 213 -4.28 -8.71 10.33
C GLY A 213 -2.83 -9.05 10.02
N VAL A 214 -2.40 -8.98 8.75
CA VAL A 214 -1.03 -9.32 8.30
C VAL A 214 -0.36 -8.12 7.63
N VAL A 215 -0.87 -7.65 6.49
CA VAL A 215 -0.23 -6.58 5.73
C VAL A 215 -1.22 -5.75 4.92
N GLU A 216 -0.97 -4.45 4.80
CA GLU A 216 -1.51 -3.57 3.76
C GLU A 216 -0.37 -3.15 2.82
N ILE A 217 -0.60 -3.27 1.51
CA ILE A 217 0.36 -2.91 0.46
C ILE A 217 -0.29 -1.87 -0.43
N LEU A 218 0.22 -0.65 -0.41
CA LEU A 218 -0.07 0.34 -1.44
C LEU A 218 0.87 0.12 -2.62
N ALA A 219 0.31 0.04 -3.82
CA ALA A 219 1.06 -0.11 -5.06
C ALA A 219 0.57 0.90 -6.09
N ASN A 220 1.51 1.54 -6.78
CA ASN A 220 1.25 2.46 -7.87
C ASN A 220 2.20 2.16 -9.03
N VAL A 221 1.68 2.03 -10.25
CA VAL A 221 2.51 1.84 -11.45
C VAL A 221 2.94 3.19 -11.99
N VAL A 222 4.23 3.31 -12.25
CA VAL A 222 4.85 4.48 -12.87
C VAL A 222 5.86 4.03 -13.94
N PRO A 223 6.12 4.85 -14.98
CA PRO A 223 7.21 4.61 -15.92
C PRO A 223 8.53 5.15 -15.37
N VAL A 224 9.65 4.78 -15.96
CA VAL A 224 10.87 5.59 -15.89
C VAL A 224 10.65 6.80 -16.78
N THR A 225 10.68 8.00 -16.21
CA THR A 225 10.43 9.22 -16.96
C THR A 225 11.63 9.64 -17.81
N ALA A 226 11.40 10.40 -18.88
CA ALA A 226 12.48 10.97 -19.68
C ALA A 226 13.42 11.86 -18.84
N GLU A 227 12.90 12.50 -17.79
CA GLU A 227 13.70 13.32 -16.86
C GLU A 227 14.58 12.44 -15.97
N ASP A 228 14.06 11.33 -15.44
CA ASP A 228 14.86 10.37 -14.67
C ASP A 228 15.96 9.75 -15.52
N ASP A 229 15.64 9.39 -16.77
CA ASP A 229 16.62 8.88 -17.74
C ASP A 229 17.74 9.91 -18.01
N ARG A 230 17.37 11.17 -18.22
CA ARG A 230 18.31 12.27 -18.46
C ARG A 230 19.23 12.51 -17.24
N ILE A 231 18.68 12.49 -16.03
CA ILE A 231 19.43 12.76 -14.79
C ILE A 231 20.38 11.62 -14.45
N HIS A 232 19.90 10.38 -14.55
CA HIS A 232 20.62 9.21 -14.06
C HIS A 232 21.37 8.44 -15.16
N GLY A 233 21.09 8.75 -16.43
CA GLY A 233 21.69 8.09 -17.59
C GLY A 233 21.35 6.61 -17.67
N TYR A 234 20.07 6.29 -17.50
CA TYR A 234 19.57 4.92 -17.56
C TYR A 234 19.64 4.38 -18.98
N ASN A 235 19.59 5.24 -20.01
CA ASN A 235 19.48 4.89 -21.42
C ASN A 235 18.30 3.95 -21.70
N VAL A 236 17.12 4.39 -21.29
CA VAL A 236 15.86 3.66 -21.44
C VAL A 236 15.63 3.29 -22.90
N PRO A 237 15.39 2.01 -23.25
CA PRO A 237 15.19 1.60 -24.62
C PRO A 237 13.84 2.11 -25.16
N SER A 238 13.72 2.23 -26.49
CA SER A 238 12.51 2.74 -27.14
C SER A 238 11.32 1.77 -27.12
N ASP A 239 11.56 0.51 -26.79
CA ASP A 239 10.55 -0.56 -26.76
C ASP A 239 10.05 -0.91 -25.36
N ASP A 240 10.53 -0.21 -24.34
CA ASP A 240 10.11 -0.42 -22.94
C ASP A 240 10.29 0.86 -22.10
N CYS A 241 9.23 1.39 -21.55
CA CYS A 241 9.28 2.52 -20.61
C CYS A 241 9.61 2.07 -19.17
N PHE A 242 9.92 0.79 -18.95
CA PHE A 242 10.12 0.18 -17.64
C PHE A 242 9.02 0.54 -16.65
N ALA A 243 7.76 0.27 -17.05
CA ALA A 243 6.63 0.40 -16.14
C ALA A 243 6.86 -0.49 -14.92
N HIS A 244 6.83 0.11 -13.72
CA HIS A 244 7.21 -0.54 -12.47
C HIS A 244 6.36 -0.10 -11.30
N LEU A 245 6.47 -0.83 -10.19
CA LEU A 245 5.72 -0.60 -8.97
C LEU A 245 6.50 0.30 -8.02
N GLU A 246 5.87 1.40 -7.60
CA GLU A 246 6.19 2.04 -6.34
C GLU A 246 5.32 1.43 -5.24
N LEU A 247 5.92 1.11 -4.11
CA LEU A 247 5.32 0.27 -3.07
C LEU A 247 5.46 0.91 -1.69
N GLN A 248 4.46 0.68 -0.85
CA GLN A 248 4.54 0.92 0.59
C GLN A 248 3.84 -0.20 1.33
N PHE A 249 4.58 -0.87 2.21
CA PHE A 249 4.12 -1.95 3.06
C PHE A 249 3.82 -1.43 4.47
N ARG A 250 2.74 -1.92 5.06
CA ARG A 250 2.38 -1.71 6.46
C ARG A 250 2.03 -3.05 7.07
N PHE A 251 2.85 -3.54 7.98
CA PHE A 251 2.67 -4.82 8.63
C PHE A 251 1.90 -4.65 9.93
N ALA A 252 0.98 -5.58 10.22
CA ALA A 252 0.25 -5.62 11.49
C ALA A 252 1.06 -6.30 12.61
N GLY A 253 1.97 -7.20 12.24
CA GLY A 253 2.89 -7.87 13.16
C GLY A 253 3.78 -8.83 12.38
N LEU A 254 5.07 -8.57 12.38
CA LEU A 254 6.09 -9.49 11.87
C LEU A 254 6.74 -10.19 13.07
N SER A 255 7.20 -11.42 12.86
CA SER A 255 7.97 -12.12 13.89
C SER A 255 9.36 -11.49 14.07
N ASP A 256 9.99 -11.73 15.24
CA ASP A 256 11.36 -11.28 15.49
C ASP A 256 12.38 -11.94 14.55
N GLY A 257 12.01 -13.05 13.90
CA GLY A 257 12.83 -13.80 12.95
C GLY A 257 12.54 -13.48 11.48
N VAL A 258 11.77 -12.43 11.19
CA VAL A 258 11.46 -12.06 9.80
C VAL A 258 12.70 -11.78 8.98
N GLU A 259 12.78 -12.37 7.79
CA GLU A 259 13.87 -12.24 6.83
C GLU A 259 13.44 -11.53 5.53
N GLY A 260 14.34 -11.34 4.60
CA GLY A 260 14.11 -10.67 3.32
C GLY A 260 14.86 -9.34 3.19
N VAL A 261 14.91 -8.81 1.97
CA VAL A 261 15.59 -7.54 1.68
C VAL A 261 15.08 -6.40 2.58
N LEU A 262 13.77 -6.28 2.69
CA LEU A 262 13.11 -5.29 3.55
C LEU A 262 12.81 -5.88 4.94
N GLY A 263 12.39 -7.14 5.01
CA GLY A 263 11.93 -7.80 6.25
C GLY A 263 12.92 -7.74 7.38
N ARG A 264 14.19 -8.05 7.11
CA ARG A 264 15.27 -8.01 8.13
C ARG A 264 15.39 -6.67 8.87
N THR A 265 14.95 -5.56 8.26
CA THR A 265 15.01 -4.23 8.89
C THR A 265 13.97 -4.02 10.00
N TYR A 266 13.06 -4.99 10.18
CA TYR A 266 12.07 -5.02 11.26
C TYR A 266 12.51 -5.90 12.45
N GLN A 267 13.61 -6.63 12.32
CA GLN A 267 14.15 -7.43 13.43
C GLN A 267 14.64 -6.51 14.54
N PRO A 268 14.39 -6.83 15.83
CA PRO A 268 14.78 -5.99 16.97
C PRO A 268 16.28 -5.69 17.06
N ASP A 269 17.11 -6.68 16.70
CA ASP A 269 18.57 -6.60 16.81
C ASP A 269 19.27 -6.31 15.48
N PHE A 270 18.52 -6.01 14.41
CA PHE A 270 19.12 -5.75 13.11
C PHE A 270 19.95 -4.48 13.09
N LYS A 271 21.22 -4.63 12.72
CA LYS A 271 22.12 -3.49 12.50
C LYS A 271 22.21 -3.22 11.01
N ASN A 272 21.53 -2.18 10.55
CA ASN A 272 21.54 -1.80 9.15
C ASN A 272 22.97 -1.39 8.72
N PRO A 273 23.57 -2.06 7.72
CA PRO A 273 24.89 -1.70 7.21
C PRO A 273 24.90 -0.36 6.46
N ALA A 274 23.72 0.14 6.04
CA ALA A 274 23.57 1.44 5.44
C ALA A 274 23.76 2.51 6.51
N LYS A 275 24.82 3.33 6.36
CA LYS A 275 25.07 4.43 7.29
C LYS A 275 24.19 5.63 6.96
N PRO A 276 23.53 6.26 7.94
CA PRO A 276 22.77 7.48 7.73
C PRO A 276 23.65 8.57 7.09
N GLY A 277 23.11 9.28 6.10
CA GLY A 277 23.82 10.38 5.40
C GLY A 277 24.82 9.94 4.31
N VAL A 278 25.00 8.64 4.09
CA VAL A 278 25.76 8.14 2.93
C VAL A 278 24.85 8.14 1.71
N ALA A 279 25.26 8.85 0.66
CA ALA A 279 24.53 8.83 -0.60
C ALA A 279 24.50 7.40 -1.18
N MET A 280 23.29 6.91 -1.53
CA MET A 280 23.06 5.61 -2.17
C MET A 280 23.77 4.43 -1.47
N ALA A 281 23.52 4.26 -0.17
CA ALA A 281 24.02 3.10 0.56
C ALA A 281 23.42 1.81 0.00
N VAL A 282 24.19 1.08 -0.83
CA VAL A 282 23.77 -0.21 -1.40
C VAL A 282 23.99 -1.32 -0.38
N VAL A 283 22.96 -2.09 -0.14
CA VAL A 283 22.99 -3.25 0.78
C VAL A 283 22.85 -4.52 -0.07
N GLY A 284 23.80 -5.40 0.03
CA GLY A 284 23.78 -6.70 -0.63
C GLY A 284 22.80 -7.69 0.03
N GLY A 285 22.81 -8.91 -0.44
CA GLY A 285 21.99 -10.01 0.04
C GLY A 285 21.31 -10.78 -1.09
N GLU A 286 21.79 -10.58 -2.33
CA GLU A 286 21.29 -11.29 -3.50
C GLU A 286 21.40 -12.81 -3.34
N ASP A 287 22.51 -13.29 -2.78
CA ASP A 287 22.77 -14.69 -2.48
C ASP A 287 21.84 -15.27 -1.40
N LYS A 288 21.37 -14.42 -0.48
CA LYS A 288 20.51 -14.83 0.62
C LYS A 288 19.04 -14.88 0.25
N TYR A 289 18.61 -13.93 -0.58
CA TYR A 289 17.18 -13.64 -0.82
C TYR A 289 16.71 -13.95 -2.23
N LYS A 290 17.59 -14.43 -3.14
CA LYS A 290 17.19 -14.87 -4.47
C LYS A 290 16.26 -16.08 -4.38
N THR A 291 15.09 -15.98 -5.05
CA THR A 291 14.13 -17.08 -5.21
C THR A 291 14.13 -17.60 -6.64
N SER A 292 13.73 -18.86 -6.85
CA SER A 292 13.65 -19.47 -8.18
C SER A 292 12.54 -18.88 -9.04
N SER A 293 11.47 -18.37 -8.41
CA SER A 293 10.34 -17.75 -9.10
C SER A 293 9.66 -16.71 -8.21
N LEU A 294 8.71 -15.97 -8.81
CA LEU A 294 7.91 -14.97 -8.10
C LEU A 294 7.09 -15.56 -6.94
N LEU A 295 6.65 -16.80 -7.08
CA LEU A 295 5.81 -17.51 -6.09
C LEU A 295 6.57 -18.70 -5.45
N ALA A 296 7.89 -18.56 -5.23
CA ALA A 296 8.69 -19.54 -4.50
C ALA A 296 9.21 -18.98 -3.18
N ALA A 297 9.37 -19.83 -2.18
CA ALA A 297 9.92 -19.48 -0.87
C ALA A 297 11.25 -20.21 -0.59
N ASP A 298 12.05 -20.42 -1.65
CA ASP A 298 13.24 -21.28 -1.67
C ASP A 298 14.55 -20.53 -1.54
N CYS A 299 14.54 -19.28 -1.12
CA CYS A 299 15.78 -18.53 -0.90
C CYS A 299 16.55 -19.06 0.33
N ALA A 300 17.86 -18.83 0.36
CA ALA A 300 18.73 -19.37 1.40
C ALA A 300 18.34 -18.96 2.84
N ASN A 301 17.83 -17.74 2.99
CA ASN A 301 17.37 -17.20 4.28
C ASN A 301 15.83 -17.11 4.38
N CYS A 302 15.08 -17.74 3.47
CA CYS A 302 13.62 -17.74 3.59
C CYS A 302 13.17 -18.57 4.79
N VAL A 303 12.20 -18.06 5.54
CA VAL A 303 11.64 -18.70 6.74
C VAL A 303 10.16 -19.06 6.59
N PHE A 304 9.55 -18.71 5.46
CA PHE A 304 8.17 -19.07 5.16
C PHE A 304 8.02 -20.58 5.03
N ASP A 305 7.04 -21.14 5.73
CA ASP A 305 6.72 -22.56 5.66
C ASP A 305 5.21 -22.76 5.49
N SER A 306 4.82 -23.15 4.29
CA SER A 306 3.41 -23.44 3.97
C SER A 306 2.83 -24.62 4.77
N SER A 307 3.66 -25.49 5.35
CA SER A 307 3.18 -26.60 6.18
C SER A 307 2.71 -26.15 7.56
N ASN A 308 3.18 -25.01 8.06
CA ASN A 308 2.74 -24.43 9.33
C ASN A 308 1.32 -23.83 9.25
N VAL A 309 0.77 -23.69 8.06
CA VAL A 309 -0.56 -23.10 7.82
C VAL A 309 -1.70 -24.03 8.19
N VAL A 310 -1.51 -25.35 8.12
CA VAL A 310 -2.53 -26.35 8.47
C VAL A 310 -2.74 -26.49 9.99
N GLY A 311 -1.88 -25.84 10.81
CA GLY A 311 -1.87 -25.95 12.27
C GLY A 311 -2.50 -24.78 13.04
N ASN A 312 -2.85 -23.67 12.39
CA ASN A 312 -3.59 -22.57 13.01
C ASN A 312 -5.13 -22.67 12.87
N GLU A 313 -5.69 -23.88 12.91
CA GLU A 313 -6.91 -23.99 13.70
C GLU A 313 -6.52 -23.36 15.05
N LYS A 314 -7.12 -22.21 15.37
CA LYS A 314 -7.11 -21.65 16.71
C LYS A 314 -7.17 -22.82 17.66
N GLN A 315 -6.08 -23.16 18.34
CA GLN A 315 -6.19 -23.72 19.65
C GLN A 315 -6.99 -22.68 20.45
N MET A 316 -8.29 -22.77 20.28
CA MET A 316 -9.22 -22.28 21.27
C MET A 316 -8.72 -22.96 22.53
N VAL A 317 -7.94 -22.24 23.32
CA VAL A 317 -7.66 -22.61 24.69
C VAL A 317 -9.04 -22.78 25.27
N THR A 318 -9.48 -24.04 25.36
CA THR A 318 -10.72 -24.38 26.04
C THR A 318 -10.49 -23.97 27.46
N LEU A 319 -10.93 -22.75 27.78
CA LEU A 319 -10.97 -22.29 29.14
C LEU A 319 -11.89 -23.24 29.86
N ASP A 320 -11.31 -24.08 30.74
CA ASP A 320 -12.11 -24.95 31.63
C ASP A 320 -12.82 -24.04 32.64
N CYS A 321 -14.07 -23.75 32.31
CA CYS A 321 -14.97 -22.95 33.13
C CYS A 321 -15.84 -23.85 34.04
N SER A 322 -15.41 -25.08 34.33
CA SER A 322 -16.13 -25.99 35.23
C SER A 322 -16.15 -25.43 36.65
N ALA A 323 -17.30 -24.93 37.06
CA ALA A 323 -17.57 -24.48 38.42
C ALA A 323 -17.66 -25.68 39.37
N LYS A 324 -16.52 -26.12 39.90
CA LYS A 324 -16.47 -26.90 41.18
C LYS A 324 -15.48 -26.25 42.09
N GLY A 325 -15.91 -25.25 42.80
CA GLY A 325 -15.15 -24.62 43.90
C GLY A 325 -16.07 -23.77 44.75
N LEU A 326 -16.33 -24.23 45.96
CA LEU A 326 -17.04 -23.49 47.00
C LEU A 326 -16.45 -22.09 47.16
N PHE A 327 -17.16 -21.07 46.71
CA PHE A 327 -17.12 -19.74 47.35
C PHE A 327 -18.37 -18.96 46.95
N HIS A 328 -19.02 -18.35 47.89
CA HIS A 328 -20.17 -17.46 47.71
C HIS A 328 -19.71 -16.17 46.99
N GLY A 329 -20.07 -16.05 45.73
CA GLY A 329 -19.87 -14.81 44.96
C GLY A 329 -20.21 -15.09 43.51
N ASN A 330 -21.08 -14.26 42.92
CA ASN A 330 -21.51 -14.36 41.53
C ASN A 330 -20.36 -13.99 40.56
N GLY A 331 -19.48 -14.92 40.24
CA GLY A 331 -18.44 -14.73 39.24
C GLY A 331 -17.91 -16.06 38.70
N ILE A 332 -17.85 -16.23 37.37
CA ILE A 332 -17.24 -17.38 36.73
C ILE A 332 -15.75 -17.07 36.59
N VAL A 333 -14.89 -17.86 37.26
CA VAL A 333 -13.43 -17.78 37.13
C VAL A 333 -12.96 -18.91 36.23
N CYS A 334 -12.47 -18.52 35.01
CA CYS A 334 -11.86 -19.45 34.07
C CYS A 334 -10.35 -19.53 34.35
N LYS A 335 -9.77 -20.73 34.45
CA LYS A 335 -8.32 -20.96 34.51
C LYS A 335 -7.74 -21.18 33.12
N LYS A 336 -6.56 -20.60 32.90
CA LYS A 336 -5.73 -20.79 31.72
C LYS A 336 -5.00 -22.11 31.81
#